data_dac7bcef5b1b8327ec461d8d281c7726
#
_entry.id   dac7bcef5b1b8327ec461d8d281c7726
#
_cell.length_a   1.000
_cell.length_b   1.000
_cell.length_c   1.000
_cell.angle_alpha   90.00
_cell.angle_beta   90.00
_cell.angle_gamma   90.00
#
_symmetry.space_group_name_H-M   'P 1'
#
loop_
_entity.id
_entity.type
_entity.pdbx_description
1 polymer ?
#
loop_
_entity_poly.entity_id
_entity_poly.type
_entity_poly.pdbx_seq_one_letter_code
_entity_poly.pdbx_strand_id
1 'polypeptide(L)'
;MPKYLVTHYYHSGFSVACEDAILVFDYWRGENGEVDETIELTPEILSAYQQIYVFISHDHPDHLDPIVFSWKDVPGIQYIVSSDMPVGTRGRRMAPGDTVDFSDDVSVTAFDSTDPGVSFLVSFKGLQVFHAGDLNFWHWRNESTMREIEEADMEFRKALKPLSEHPVDLAFFPLDPRQGAMFEAGINYFILTIRPRVVVPMHYFHRTEVAMEYSRTASCRTTEVVAMPAYGDLLEVELDEEGYLNLSFPDPEDFLEEEMDENANAYGDEVDPLLAEDDPFLESDLPLTQLAETPKPEEENEDEKTLPEA
;
A
#
# COMPACT_ATOMS: atom_id res chain seq x y z
N MET A 1 -5.71 -16.27 -17.27
CA MET A 1 -5.08 -14.92 -17.41
C MET A 1 -4.51 -14.56 -16.05
N PRO A 2 -3.33 -13.97 -15.96
CA PRO A 2 -2.76 -13.63 -14.67
C PRO A 2 -3.63 -12.58 -13.98
N LYS A 3 -3.94 -12.83 -12.71
CA LYS A 3 -4.63 -11.93 -11.82
C LYS A 3 -3.65 -11.46 -10.74
N TYR A 4 -3.62 -10.18 -10.52
CA TYR A 4 -2.77 -9.56 -9.53
C TYR A 4 -3.64 -8.95 -8.45
N LEU A 5 -3.39 -9.31 -7.21
CA LEU A 5 -4.07 -8.73 -6.06
C LEU A 5 -3.17 -7.67 -5.44
N VAL A 6 -3.62 -6.44 -5.46
CA VAL A 6 -2.96 -5.30 -4.81
C VAL A 6 -3.59 -5.08 -3.45
N THR A 7 -2.78 -4.97 -2.41
CA THR A 7 -3.24 -4.64 -1.06
C THR A 7 -2.58 -3.34 -0.60
N HIS A 8 -3.36 -2.40 -0.06
CA HIS A 8 -2.86 -1.20 0.59
C HIS A 8 -2.75 -1.44 2.10
N TYR A 9 -1.56 -1.25 2.66
CA TYR A 9 -1.36 -1.35 4.11
C TYR A 9 -1.47 0.02 4.78
N TYR A 10 -0.51 0.87 4.59
CA TYR A 10 -0.49 2.24 5.12
C TYR A 10 0.49 3.10 4.35
N HIS A 11 0.17 4.38 4.15
CA HIS A 11 1.04 5.41 3.58
C HIS A 11 1.59 5.04 2.19
N SER A 12 2.80 4.51 2.12
CA SER A 12 3.44 4.02 0.89
C SER A 12 3.58 2.49 0.86
N GLY A 13 3.00 1.80 1.83
CA GLY A 13 3.06 0.34 1.98
C GLY A 13 2.04 -0.38 1.12
N PHE A 14 2.51 -1.14 0.12
CA PHE A 14 1.66 -1.94 -0.77
C PHE A 14 2.22 -3.34 -0.97
N SER A 15 1.35 -4.29 -1.29
CA SER A 15 1.78 -5.54 -1.91
C SER A 15 1.08 -5.76 -3.26
N VAL A 16 1.73 -6.56 -4.10
CA VAL A 16 1.16 -7.07 -5.37
C VAL A 16 1.43 -8.56 -5.41
N ALA A 17 0.39 -9.35 -5.26
CA ALA A 17 0.47 -10.81 -5.31
C ALA A 17 -0.03 -11.34 -6.65
N CYS A 18 0.61 -12.38 -7.17
CA CYS A 18 0.17 -13.12 -8.36
C CYS A 18 0.62 -14.57 -8.23
N GLU A 19 -0.33 -15.50 -8.26
CA GLU A 19 -0.08 -16.93 -8.09
C GLU A 19 0.74 -17.22 -6.80
N ASP A 20 1.94 -17.77 -6.95
CA ASP A 20 2.86 -18.17 -5.88
C ASP A 20 3.92 -17.10 -5.53
N ALA A 21 3.77 -15.89 -6.03
CA ALA A 21 4.73 -14.81 -5.83
C ALA A 21 4.09 -13.53 -5.28
N ILE A 22 4.82 -12.79 -4.46
CA ILE A 22 4.38 -11.51 -3.88
C ILE A 22 5.52 -10.49 -3.88
N LEU A 23 5.18 -9.27 -4.30
CA LEU A 23 6.00 -8.06 -4.11
C LEU A 23 5.45 -7.30 -2.90
N VAL A 24 6.32 -6.83 -2.01
CA VAL A 24 5.96 -6.00 -0.85
C VAL A 24 6.82 -4.75 -0.91
N PHE A 25 6.20 -3.58 -0.99
CA PHE A 25 6.88 -2.29 -1.09
C PHE A 25 6.69 -1.47 0.17
N ASP A 26 7.78 -0.90 0.68
CA ASP A 26 7.84 0.11 1.75
C ASP A 26 6.85 -0.15 2.89
N TYR A 27 6.83 -1.39 3.38
CA TYR A 27 5.88 -1.82 4.41
C TYR A 27 6.13 -1.10 5.72
N TRP A 28 5.11 -0.42 6.19
CA TRP A 28 5.08 0.28 7.46
C TRP A 28 3.68 0.21 8.07
N ARG A 29 3.61 -0.05 9.38
CA ARG A 29 2.34 -0.20 10.11
C ARG A 29 1.82 1.10 10.72
N GLY A 30 2.53 2.22 10.48
CA GLY A 30 2.24 3.50 11.10
C GLY A 30 2.89 3.69 12.48
N GLU A 31 2.90 4.92 12.97
CA GLU A 31 3.54 5.26 14.26
C GLU A 31 2.81 4.65 15.47
N ASN A 32 1.49 4.49 15.36
CA ASN A 32 0.63 4.01 16.45
C ASN A 32 0.01 2.63 16.15
N GLY A 33 0.52 1.91 15.13
CA GLY A 33 -0.08 0.66 14.66
C GLY A 33 -1.42 0.91 13.99
N GLU A 34 -1.43 1.79 13.00
CA GLU A 34 -2.61 2.10 12.19
C GLU A 34 -3.07 0.92 11.33
N VAL A 35 -2.14 0.02 10.98
CA VAL A 35 -2.46 -1.23 10.29
C VAL A 35 -3.04 -2.21 11.29
N ASP A 36 -4.27 -2.67 11.04
CA ASP A 36 -4.96 -3.64 11.87
C ASP A 36 -4.28 -5.02 11.80
N GLU A 37 -4.30 -5.76 12.90
CA GLU A 37 -3.70 -7.11 13.00
C GLU A 37 -4.28 -8.10 11.96
N THR A 38 -5.52 -7.88 11.50
CA THR A 38 -6.18 -8.73 10.51
C THR A 38 -5.65 -8.57 9.09
N ILE A 39 -4.98 -7.44 8.81
CA ILE A 39 -4.38 -7.14 7.50
C ILE A 39 -2.85 -7.05 7.56
N GLU A 40 -2.27 -7.21 8.74
CA GLU A 40 -0.81 -7.17 8.94
C GLU A 40 -0.14 -8.35 8.23
N LEU A 41 0.96 -8.06 7.50
CA LEU A 41 1.79 -9.11 6.93
C LEU A 41 2.55 -9.85 8.03
N THR A 42 2.34 -11.15 8.11
CA THR A 42 3.03 -12.03 9.05
C THR A 42 3.86 -13.10 8.31
N PRO A 43 4.82 -13.75 9.00
CA PRO A 43 5.54 -14.89 8.41
C PRO A 43 4.61 -16.01 7.92
N GLU A 44 3.48 -16.23 8.58
CA GLU A 44 2.49 -17.24 8.24
C GLU A 44 1.83 -16.92 6.89
N ILE A 45 1.37 -15.68 6.70
CA ILE A 45 0.80 -15.20 5.44
C ILE A 45 1.84 -15.28 4.32
N LEU A 46 3.05 -14.79 4.57
CA LEU A 46 4.13 -14.81 3.59
C LEU A 46 4.54 -16.24 3.20
N SER A 47 4.41 -17.22 4.10
CA SER A 47 4.75 -18.63 3.83
C SER A 47 3.82 -19.30 2.82
N ALA A 48 2.68 -18.70 2.48
CA ALA A 48 1.82 -19.16 1.39
C ALA A 48 2.46 -18.94 0.00
N TYR A 49 3.46 -18.05 -0.10
CA TYR A 49 4.14 -17.73 -1.36
C TYR A 49 5.49 -18.42 -1.46
N GLN A 50 5.87 -18.86 -2.66
CA GLN A 50 7.17 -19.47 -2.94
C GLN A 50 8.25 -18.42 -3.23
N GLN A 51 7.85 -17.24 -3.74
CA GLN A 51 8.73 -16.15 -4.11
C GLN A 51 8.24 -14.85 -3.47
N ILE A 52 9.05 -14.31 -2.56
CA ILE A 52 8.69 -13.13 -1.78
C ILE A 52 9.78 -12.07 -1.98
N TYR A 53 9.39 -10.91 -2.51
CA TYR A 53 10.30 -9.80 -2.80
C TYR A 53 9.90 -8.59 -1.96
N VAL A 54 10.75 -8.22 -0.99
CA VAL A 54 10.54 -7.09 -0.09
C VAL A 54 11.41 -5.93 -0.53
N PHE A 55 10.78 -4.85 -1.00
CA PHE A 55 11.43 -3.65 -1.49
C PHE A 55 11.43 -2.58 -0.42
N ILE A 56 12.58 -1.93 -0.24
CA ILE A 56 12.78 -0.81 0.69
C ILE A 56 13.45 0.30 -0.11
N SER A 57 12.68 1.35 -0.41
CA SER A 57 13.14 2.46 -1.22
C SER A 57 14.21 3.30 -0.51
N HIS A 58 14.06 3.52 0.81
CA HIS A 58 14.99 4.25 1.67
C HIS A 58 14.74 3.97 3.15
N ASP A 59 15.47 4.61 4.07
CA ASP A 59 15.44 4.34 5.50
C ASP A 59 14.64 5.35 6.34
N HIS A 60 13.75 6.14 5.73
CA HIS A 60 12.82 6.96 6.49
C HIS A 60 11.81 6.07 7.25
N PRO A 61 11.42 6.48 8.47
CA PRO A 61 10.54 5.65 9.32
C PRO A 61 9.19 5.30 8.70
N ASP A 62 8.67 6.14 7.81
CA ASP A 62 7.39 5.98 7.12
C ASP A 62 7.46 5.10 5.85
N HIS A 63 8.65 4.58 5.51
CA HIS A 63 8.90 3.63 4.41
C HIS A 63 9.52 2.31 4.86
N LEU A 64 9.91 2.21 6.14
CA LEU A 64 10.55 1.00 6.67
C LEU A 64 10.09 0.69 8.09
N ASP A 65 9.22 -0.30 8.25
CA ASP A 65 9.00 -0.94 9.53
C ASP A 65 10.09 -1.99 9.78
N PRO A 66 10.86 -1.90 10.88
CA PRO A 66 11.88 -2.90 11.21
C PRO A 66 11.34 -4.34 11.32
N ILE A 67 10.02 -4.52 11.47
CA ILE A 67 9.36 -5.84 11.51
C ILE A 67 9.67 -6.67 10.27
N VAL A 68 9.85 -6.04 9.09
CA VAL A 68 10.13 -6.74 7.84
C VAL A 68 11.38 -7.64 7.95
N PHE A 69 12.34 -7.29 8.78
CA PHE A 69 13.54 -8.10 8.97
C PHE A 69 13.32 -9.31 9.92
N SER A 70 12.19 -9.36 10.63
CA SER A 70 11.80 -10.55 11.39
C SER A 70 11.36 -11.69 10.47
N TRP A 71 10.94 -11.38 9.24
CA TRP A 71 10.50 -12.36 8.24
C TRP A 71 11.65 -13.10 7.54
N LYS A 72 12.90 -12.78 7.86
CA LYS A 72 14.14 -13.25 7.19
C LYS A 72 14.28 -14.76 7.04
N ASP A 73 13.58 -15.53 7.86
CA ASP A 73 13.65 -17.00 7.88
C ASP A 73 12.49 -17.65 7.09
N VAL A 74 11.58 -16.83 6.52
CA VAL A 74 10.52 -17.32 5.61
C VAL A 74 11.18 -17.81 4.32
N PRO A 75 10.91 -19.05 3.88
CA PRO A 75 11.47 -19.57 2.63
C PRO A 75 11.10 -18.71 1.43
N GLY A 76 12.04 -18.51 0.51
CA GLY A 76 11.80 -17.75 -0.73
C GLY A 76 11.88 -16.24 -0.59
N ILE A 77 12.10 -15.70 0.63
CA ILE A 77 12.17 -14.25 0.84
C ILE A 77 13.49 -13.64 0.35
N GLN A 78 13.36 -12.55 -0.38
CA GLN A 78 14.47 -11.73 -0.89
C GLN A 78 14.20 -10.26 -0.59
N TYR A 79 15.22 -9.57 -0.05
CA TYR A 79 15.16 -8.13 0.20
C TYR A 79 15.88 -7.37 -0.90
N ILE A 80 15.27 -6.36 -1.44
CA ILE A 80 15.79 -5.43 -2.44
C ILE A 80 15.75 -4.04 -1.81
N VAL A 81 16.93 -3.44 -1.68
CA VAL A 81 17.07 -2.20 -0.89
C VAL A 81 17.88 -1.18 -1.68
N SER A 82 17.62 0.10 -1.45
CA SER A 82 18.45 1.17 -2.01
C SER A 82 19.93 1.02 -1.61
N SER A 83 20.82 1.46 -2.48
CA SER A 83 22.27 1.42 -2.25
C SER A 83 22.73 2.33 -1.12
N ASP A 84 21.98 3.35 -0.76
CA ASP A 84 22.28 4.32 0.30
C ASP A 84 21.76 3.90 1.68
N MET A 85 21.01 2.79 1.78
CA MET A 85 20.62 2.23 3.07
C MET A 85 21.81 2.09 4.03
N PRO A 86 21.62 2.13 5.35
CA PRO A 86 22.67 1.96 6.35
C PRO A 86 23.52 0.71 6.11
N VAL A 87 24.81 0.78 6.43
CA VAL A 87 25.73 -0.36 6.30
C VAL A 87 25.27 -1.51 7.20
N GLY A 88 25.13 -2.69 6.62
CA GLY A 88 24.64 -3.89 7.32
C GLY A 88 23.16 -4.18 7.12
N THR A 89 22.41 -3.30 6.49
CA THR A 89 21.03 -3.61 6.07
C THR A 89 21.04 -4.85 5.17
N ARG A 90 20.19 -5.83 5.50
CA ARG A 90 20.04 -7.07 4.74
C ARG A 90 19.35 -6.77 3.42
N GLY A 91 19.88 -7.29 2.33
CA GLY A 91 19.24 -7.23 1.02
C GLY A 91 20.23 -7.04 -0.13
N ARG A 92 19.71 -7.21 -1.35
CA ARG A 92 20.37 -6.83 -2.58
C ARG A 92 20.31 -5.31 -2.72
N ARG A 93 21.45 -4.66 -2.66
CA ARG A 93 21.55 -3.20 -2.85
C ARG A 93 21.44 -2.85 -4.32
N MET A 94 20.64 -1.83 -4.63
CA MET A 94 20.46 -1.31 -5.97
C MET A 94 20.66 0.21 -5.98
N ALA A 95 21.51 0.66 -6.89
CA ALA A 95 21.72 2.07 -7.19
C ALA A 95 20.88 2.48 -8.41
N PRO A 96 20.60 3.78 -8.62
CA PRO A 96 19.94 4.24 -9.84
C PRO A 96 20.64 3.75 -11.11
N GLY A 97 19.88 3.13 -12.01
CA GLY A 97 20.38 2.51 -13.25
C GLY A 97 20.71 1.03 -13.14
N ASP A 98 20.73 0.45 -11.94
CA ASP A 98 20.92 -1.00 -11.79
C ASP A 98 19.68 -1.76 -12.28
N THR A 99 19.91 -2.87 -13.00
CA THR A 99 18.88 -3.83 -13.36
C THR A 99 19.33 -5.23 -12.93
N VAL A 100 18.42 -5.99 -12.30
CA VAL A 100 18.69 -7.33 -11.78
C VAL A 100 17.54 -8.26 -12.11
N ASP A 101 17.83 -9.40 -12.72
CA ASP A 101 16.89 -10.50 -12.92
C ASP A 101 16.94 -11.40 -11.68
N PHE A 102 15.79 -11.59 -11.05
CA PHE A 102 15.63 -12.45 -9.86
C PHE A 102 15.10 -13.84 -10.23
N SER A 103 14.28 -13.90 -11.28
CA SER A 103 13.80 -15.13 -11.91
C SER A 103 13.47 -14.86 -13.38
N ASP A 104 12.98 -15.87 -14.11
CA ASP A 104 12.55 -15.69 -15.50
C ASP A 104 11.35 -14.72 -15.61
N ASP A 105 10.55 -14.60 -14.54
CA ASP A 105 9.32 -13.81 -14.49
C ASP A 105 9.44 -12.53 -13.66
N VAL A 106 10.59 -12.30 -12.99
CA VAL A 106 10.81 -11.14 -12.13
C VAL A 106 12.15 -10.48 -12.40
N SER A 107 12.10 -9.25 -12.92
CA SER A 107 13.26 -8.38 -13.04
C SER A 107 12.97 -7.00 -12.43
N VAL A 108 14.00 -6.36 -11.88
CA VAL A 108 13.91 -5.09 -11.17
C VAL A 108 14.89 -4.10 -11.74
N THR A 109 14.42 -2.90 -12.07
CA THR A 109 15.26 -1.76 -12.41
C THR A 109 15.05 -0.67 -11.36
N ALA A 110 16.16 -0.15 -10.80
CA ALA A 110 16.13 0.99 -9.87
C ALA A 110 16.33 2.30 -10.64
N PHE A 111 15.54 3.30 -10.31
CA PHE A 111 15.66 4.65 -10.84
C PHE A 111 16.00 5.64 -9.73
N ASP A 112 16.44 6.83 -10.11
CA ASP A 112 16.76 7.92 -9.20
C ASP A 112 15.51 8.42 -8.45
N SER A 113 15.73 9.11 -7.35
CA SER A 113 14.69 9.74 -6.54
C SER A 113 15.02 11.22 -6.31
N THR A 114 14.08 11.98 -5.76
CA THR A 114 14.24 13.40 -5.38
C THR A 114 14.30 13.59 -3.87
N ASP A 115 14.26 12.49 -3.15
CA ASP A 115 14.61 12.33 -1.74
C ASP A 115 15.60 11.15 -1.64
N PRO A 116 16.23 10.85 -0.48
CA PRO A 116 17.08 9.66 -0.35
C PRO A 116 16.44 8.40 -0.93
N GLY A 117 17.28 7.49 -1.46
CA GLY A 117 16.81 6.22 -1.95
C GLY A 117 16.66 6.10 -3.45
N VAL A 118 15.78 5.21 -3.86
CA VAL A 118 15.48 4.86 -5.24
C VAL A 118 13.99 4.61 -5.44
N SER A 119 13.51 4.75 -6.68
CA SER A 119 12.24 4.17 -7.12
C SER A 119 12.50 2.85 -7.85
N PHE A 120 11.50 1.96 -7.85
CA PHE A 120 11.61 0.63 -8.45
C PHE A 120 10.60 0.44 -9.58
N LEU A 121 11.08 -0.07 -10.73
CA LEU A 121 10.24 -0.67 -11.75
C LEU A 121 10.46 -2.18 -11.75
N VAL A 122 9.40 -2.93 -11.53
CA VAL A 122 9.44 -4.39 -11.45
C VAL A 122 8.64 -4.98 -12.60
N SER A 123 9.31 -5.75 -13.48
CA SER A 123 8.61 -6.65 -14.37
C SER A 123 8.20 -7.88 -13.55
N PHE A 124 6.92 -8.09 -13.38
CA PHE A 124 6.36 -9.10 -12.50
C PHE A 124 5.32 -9.94 -13.23
N LYS A 125 5.67 -11.16 -13.61
CA LYS A 125 4.78 -12.11 -14.31
C LYS A 125 4.00 -11.47 -15.48
N GLY A 126 4.65 -10.54 -16.20
CA GLY A 126 4.08 -9.84 -17.36
C GLY A 126 3.51 -8.45 -17.07
N LEU A 127 3.32 -8.05 -15.82
CA LEU A 127 2.91 -6.71 -15.41
C LEU A 127 4.11 -5.82 -15.08
N GLN A 128 4.10 -4.55 -15.51
CA GLN A 128 5.12 -3.56 -15.17
C GLN A 128 4.64 -2.72 -13.98
N VAL A 129 5.18 -3.00 -12.79
CA VAL A 129 4.80 -2.36 -11.52
C VAL A 129 5.85 -1.33 -11.14
N PHE A 130 5.46 -0.07 -10.98
CA PHE A 130 6.33 1.01 -10.53
C PHE A 130 5.95 1.48 -9.13
N HIS A 131 6.93 1.53 -8.24
CA HIS A 131 6.80 2.14 -6.92
C HIS A 131 7.75 3.31 -6.81
N ALA A 132 7.22 4.51 -6.62
CA ALA A 132 7.98 5.75 -6.66
C ALA A 132 8.92 5.93 -5.45
N GLY A 133 8.67 5.24 -4.32
CA GLY A 133 9.27 5.69 -3.06
C GLY A 133 8.93 7.15 -2.84
N ASP A 134 9.93 7.97 -2.55
CA ASP A 134 9.78 9.42 -2.40
C ASP A 134 10.20 10.22 -3.64
N LEU A 135 10.15 9.59 -4.83
CA LEU A 135 10.27 10.34 -6.07
C LEU A 135 9.05 11.21 -6.27
N ASN A 136 9.17 12.53 -6.09
CA ASN A 136 8.10 13.49 -6.30
C ASN A 136 8.67 14.88 -6.60
N PHE A 137 7.80 15.81 -7.02
CA PHE A 137 8.13 17.22 -7.12
C PHE A 137 7.92 17.90 -5.75
N TRP A 138 8.93 17.81 -4.87
CA TRP A 138 8.90 18.33 -3.50
C TRP A 138 9.08 19.85 -3.50
N HIS A 139 8.07 20.58 -3.97
CA HIS A 139 8.15 22.04 -4.14
C HIS A 139 7.89 22.87 -2.85
N TRP A 140 7.24 22.27 -1.84
CA TRP A 140 6.91 22.92 -0.55
C TRP A 140 6.45 24.37 -0.73
N ARG A 141 5.41 24.58 -1.56
CA ARG A 141 5.00 25.87 -2.16
C ARG A 141 4.91 27.03 -1.17
N ASN A 142 4.48 26.78 0.07
CA ASN A 142 4.26 27.82 1.08
C ASN A 142 5.54 28.17 1.87
N GLU A 143 6.60 27.40 1.75
CA GLU A 143 7.84 27.51 2.55
C GLU A 143 9.06 27.81 1.70
N SER A 144 9.03 27.43 0.39
CA SER A 144 10.16 27.55 -0.51
C SER A 144 10.13 28.84 -1.32
N THR A 145 11.33 29.33 -1.62
CA THR A 145 11.54 30.41 -2.60
C THR A 145 11.28 29.88 -4.01
N MET A 146 11.03 30.79 -4.95
CA MET A 146 10.88 30.44 -6.37
C MET A 146 12.11 29.70 -6.94
N ARG A 147 13.31 30.04 -6.49
CA ARG A 147 14.54 29.38 -6.93
C ARG A 147 14.60 27.94 -6.46
N GLU A 148 14.24 27.66 -5.21
CA GLU A 148 14.17 26.30 -4.66
C GLU A 148 13.11 25.46 -5.38
N ILE A 149 11.96 26.06 -5.73
CA ILE A 149 10.92 25.41 -6.53
C ILE A 149 11.42 25.06 -7.94
N GLU A 150 12.15 25.99 -8.60
CA GLU A 150 12.74 25.72 -9.92
C GLU A 150 13.81 24.63 -9.85
N GLU A 151 14.64 24.62 -8.81
CA GLU A 151 15.64 23.56 -8.57
C GLU A 151 14.96 22.22 -8.37
N ALA A 152 13.91 22.12 -7.52
CA ALA A 152 13.14 20.91 -7.29
C ALA A 152 12.44 20.40 -8.58
N ASP A 153 11.87 21.29 -9.42
CA ASP A 153 11.29 20.91 -10.71
C ASP A 153 12.33 20.29 -11.66
N MET A 154 13.52 20.89 -11.71
CA MET A 154 14.61 20.37 -12.56
C MET A 154 15.10 19.00 -12.09
N GLU A 155 15.27 18.80 -10.77
CA GLU A 155 15.70 17.53 -10.19
C GLU A 155 14.66 16.45 -10.43
N PHE A 156 13.37 16.75 -10.17
CA PHE A 156 12.27 15.82 -10.42
C PHE A 156 12.19 15.37 -11.88
N ARG A 157 12.24 16.32 -12.83
CA ARG A 157 12.22 16.00 -14.27
C ARG A 157 13.44 15.17 -14.70
N LYS A 158 14.60 15.45 -14.12
CA LYS A 158 15.83 14.72 -14.39
C LYS A 158 15.73 13.27 -13.88
N ALA A 159 15.25 13.06 -12.65
CA ALA A 159 15.07 11.74 -12.06
C ALA A 159 14.03 10.90 -12.82
N LEU A 160 12.93 11.54 -13.26
CA LEU A 160 11.85 10.87 -13.96
C LEU A 160 12.19 10.50 -15.42
N LYS A 161 13.09 11.24 -16.05
CA LYS A 161 13.37 11.08 -17.49
C LYS A 161 13.76 9.67 -17.92
N PRO A 162 14.63 8.91 -17.23
CA PRO A 162 14.98 7.54 -17.64
C PRO A 162 13.76 6.60 -17.63
N LEU A 163 12.82 6.77 -16.69
CA LEU A 163 11.62 5.95 -16.62
C LEU A 163 10.71 6.11 -17.86
N SER A 164 10.75 7.26 -18.53
CA SER A 164 9.94 7.50 -19.74
C SER A 164 10.26 6.59 -20.92
N GLU A 165 11.36 5.85 -20.88
CA GLU A 165 11.75 4.87 -21.89
C GLU A 165 11.17 3.46 -21.61
N HIS A 166 10.46 3.30 -20.50
CA HIS A 166 9.90 2.04 -20.05
C HIS A 166 8.37 2.10 -19.98
N PRO A 167 7.66 1.01 -20.35
CA PRO A 167 6.22 0.93 -20.09
C PRO A 167 5.97 0.80 -18.59
N VAL A 168 4.86 1.38 -18.12
CA VAL A 168 4.37 1.24 -16.75
C VAL A 168 2.91 0.89 -16.80
N ASP A 169 2.53 -0.25 -16.24
CA ASP A 169 1.14 -0.70 -16.18
C ASP A 169 0.46 -0.21 -14.90
N LEU A 170 1.06 -0.51 -13.74
CA LEU A 170 0.57 -0.11 -12.42
C LEU A 170 1.63 0.74 -11.73
N ALA A 171 1.26 1.91 -11.23
CA ALA A 171 2.17 2.79 -10.50
C ALA A 171 1.59 3.21 -9.15
N PHE A 172 2.43 3.17 -8.12
CA PHE A 172 2.20 3.79 -6.82
C PHE A 172 3.01 5.10 -6.76
N PHE A 173 2.32 6.23 -6.58
CA PHE A 173 2.97 7.55 -6.70
C PHE A 173 2.52 8.54 -5.61
N PRO A 174 3.44 9.34 -5.01
CA PRO A 174 3.12 10.26 -3.94
C PRO A 174 2.11 11.35 -4.31
N LEU A 175 1.14 11.56 -3.41
CA LEU A 175 0.16 12.64 -3.42
C LEU A 175 0.10 13.27 -2.02
N ASP A 176 1.11 14.07 -1.66
CA ASP A 176 1.31 14.55 -0.31
C ASP A 176 0.72 15.93 -0.04
N PRO A 177 -0.40 16.02 0.68
CA PRO A 177 -1.08 17.30 0.96
C PRO A 177 -0.28 18.24 1.88
N ARG A 178 0.79 17.75 2.54
CA ARG A 178 1.67 18.60 3.36
C ARG A 178 2.42 19.61 2.53
N GLN A 179 2.63 19.37 1.24
CA GLN A 179 3.26 20.33 0.33
C GLN A 179 2.46 21.64 0.15
N GLY A 180 1.20 21.68 0.62
CA GLY A 180 0.33 22.86 0.50
C GLY A 180 -0.28 23.01 -0.89
N ALA A 181 -0.37 24.24 -1.38
CA ALA A 181 -1.00 24.49 -2.68
C ALA A 181 -0.27 23.76 -3.83
N MET A 182 -1.02 23.19 -4.76
CA MET A 182 -0.51 22.45 -5.93
C MET A 182 0.24 21.15 -5.58
N PHE A 183 -0.10 20.52 -4.47
CA PHE A 183 0.51 19.23 -4.06
C PHE A 183 0.34 18.12 -5.12
N GLU A 184 -0.63 18.26 -6.05
CA GLU A 184 -0.85 17.34 -7.17
C GLU A 184 0.13 17.55 -8.33
N ALA A 185 0.98 18.56 -8.29
CA ALA A 185 1.82 18.93 -9.45
C ALA A 185 2.77 17.80 -9.87
N GLY A 186 3.34 17.07 -8.91
CA GLY A 186 4.24 15.93 -9.16
C GLY A 186 3.52 14.78 -9.85
N ILE A 187 2.46 14.28 -9.26
CA ILE A 187 1.68 13.15 -9.80
C ILE A 187 1.03 13.51 -11.15
N ASN A 188 0.54 14.75 -11.33
CA ASN A 188 0.02 15.22 -12.61
C ASN A 188 1.09 15.19 -13.71
N TYR A 189 2.30 15.68 -13.40
CA TYR A 189 3.42 15.63 -14.35
C TYR A 189 3.83 14.19 -14.67
N PHE A 190 3.87 13.31 -13.66
CA PHE A 190 4.14 11.89 -13.83
C PHE A 190 3.14 11.24 -14.80
N ILE A 191 1.84 11.40 -14.56
CA ILE A 191 0.76 10.86 -15.41
C ILE A 191 0.91 11.33 -16.86
N LEU A 192 1.14 12.62 -17.08
CA LEU A 192 1.22 13.19 -18.43
C LEU A 192 2.51 12.81 -19.18
N THR A 193 3.59 12.53 -18.45
CA THR A 193 4.90 12.22 -19.03
C THR A 193 5.11 10.72 -19.24
N ILE A 194 4.86 9.92 -18.20
CA ILE A 194 5.08 8.46 -18.22
C ILE A 194 3.87 7.73 -18.83
N ARG A 195 2.66 8.24 -18.59
CA ARG A 195 1.40 7.67 -19.07
C ARG A 195 1.21 6.22 -18.61
N PRO A 196 1.33 5.95 -17.31
CA PRO A 196 1.03 4.63 -16.78
C PRO A 196 -0.44 4.29 -17.08
N ARG A 197 -0.78 3.00 -17.14
CA ARG A 197 -2.16 2.59 -17.38
C ARG A 197 -3.04 2.79 -16.15
N VAL A 198 -2.49 2.48 -14.97
CA VAL A 198 -3.14 2.67 -13.67
C VAL A 198 -2.20 3.39 -12.71
N VAL A 199 -2.71 4.36 -11.97
CA VAL A 199 -2.00 5.03 -10.86
C VAL A 199 -2.82 4.89 -9.59
N VAL A 200 -2.17 4.42 -8.55
CA VAL A 200 -2.67 4.43 -7.18
C VAL A 200 -1.92 5.52 -6.41
N PRO A 201 -2.60 6.61 -6.00
CA PRO A 201 -1.99 7.62 -5.14
C PRO A 201 -1.58 7.03 -3.79
N MET A 202 -0.43 7.45 -3.27
CA MET A 202 0.10 7.07 -1.96
C MET A 202 0.65 8.29 -1.20
N HIS A 203 1.24 8.10 -0.02
CA HIS A 203 1.94 9.14 0.74
C HIS A 203 1.06 10.28 1.26
N TYR A 204 -0.20 9.97 1.60
CA TYR A 204 -1.17 10.94 2.14
C TYR A 204 -1.47 10.74 3.63
N PHE A 205 -0.75 9.83 4.31
CA PHE A 205 -1.01 9.44 5.71
C PHE A 205 -2.49 9.09 5.94
N HIS A 206 -3.11 9.68 6.96
CA HIS A 206 -4.54 9.52 7.28
C HIS A 206 -5.49 10.43 6.45
N ARG A 207 -4.95 11.22 5.51
CA ARG A 207 -5.72 12.14 4.66
C ARG A 207 -6.34 11.43 3.45
N THR A 208 -7.06 10.34 3.70
CA THR A 208 -7.63 9.46 2.65
C THR A 208 -8.60 10.19 1.71
N GLU A 209 -9.28 11.24 2.20
CA GLU A 209 -10.16 12.09 1.40
C GLU A 209 -9.44 12.76 0.22
N VAL A 210 -8.13 13.01 0.37
CA VAL A 210 -7.31 13.63 -0.70
C VAL A 210 -7.16 12.68 -1.88
N ALA A 211 -6.85 11.40 -1.63
CA ALA A 211 -6.74 10.40 -2.69
C ALA A 211 -8.08 10.14 -3.37
N MET A 212 -9.18 10.08 -2.59
CA MET A 212 -10.54 9.91 -3.11
C MET A 212 -10.98 11.09 -3.99
N GLU A 213 -10.69 12.32 -3.59
CA GLU A 213 -11.04 13.51 -4.38
C GLU A 213 -10.21 13.60 -5.65
N TYR A 214 -8.91 13.32 -5.55
CA TYR A 214 -8.00 13.35 -6.68
C TYR A 214 -8.40 12.30 -7.72
N SER A 215 -8.68 11.05 -7.34
CA SER A 215 -9.04 9.97 -8.27
C SER A 215 -10.30 10.28 -9.09
N ARG A 216 -11.26 11.03 -8.54
CA ARG A 216 -12.50 11.40 -9.23
C ARG A 216 -12.30 12.33 -10.43
N THR A 217 -11.19 13.05 -10.48
CA THR A 217 -10.95 14.10 -11.48
C THR A 217 -9.67 13.90 -12.30
N ALA A 218 -8.74 13.07 -11.83
CA ALA A 218 -7.41 12.93 -12.42
C ALA A 218 -7.31 11.89 -13.54
N SER A 219 -8.25 10.94 -13.63
CA SER A 219 -8.25 9.95 -14.71
C SER A 219 -8.32 10.60 -16.08
N CYS A 220 -7.54 10.11 -17.01
CA CYS A 220 -7.44 10.63 -18.36
C CYS A 220 -7.53 9.50 -19.42
N ARG A 221 -7.31 9.81 -20.69
CA ARG A 221 -7.46 8.85 -21.79
C ARG A 221 -6.47 7.68 -21.72
N THR A 222 -5.32 7.86 -21.08
CA THR A 222 -4.22 6.89 -21.05
C THR A 222 -4.03 6.30 -19.67
N THR A 223 -4.60 6.89 -18.63
CA THR A 223 -4.34 6.56 -17.23
C THR A 223 -5.64 6.57 -16.45
N GLU A 224 -5.92 5.48 -15.77
CA GLU A 224 -6.93 5.41 -14.73
C GLU A 224 -6.28 5.69 -13.37
N VAL A 225 -6.90 6.56 -12.57
CA VAL A 225 -6.43 6.87 -11.22
C VAL A 225 -7.37 6.24 -10.22
N VAL A 226 -6.85 5.34 -9.39
CA VAL A 226 -7.61 4.50 -8.48
C VAL A 226 -7.22 4.81 -7.05
N ALA A 227 -8.14 5.31 -6.23
CA ALA A 227 -7.89 5.48 -4.81
C ALA A 227 -8.14 4.16 -4.07
N MET A 228 -7.24 3.86 -3.13
CA MET A 228 -7.36 2.78 -2.15
C MET A 228 -7.32 3.43 -0.75
N PRO A 229 -8.44 4.05 -0.29
CA PRO A 229 -8.40 4.94 0.87
C PRO A 229 -8.36 4.21 2.21
N ALA A 230 -8.89 3.01 2.31
CA ALA A 230 -8.87 2.26 3.55
C ALA A 230 -7.64 1.33 3.62
N TYR A 231 -7.17 1.09 4.83
CA TYR A 231 -6.13 0.08 5.08
C TYR A 231 -6.74 -1.30 4.92
N GLY A 232 -6.05 -2.15 4.16
CA GLY A 232 -6.59 -3.44 3.75
C GLY A 232 -7.44 -3.40 2.48
N ASP A 233 -7.63 -2.21 1.84
CA ASP A 233 -8.27 -2.15 0.53
C ASP A 233 -7.57 -3.08 -0.45
N LEU A 234 -8.38 -3.77 -1.23
CA LEU A 234 -7.95 -4.71 -2.25
C LEU A 234 -8.33 -4.19 -3.64
N LEU A 235 -7.39 -4.30 -4.58
CA LEU A 235 -7.63 -4.03 -5.99
C LEU A 235 -7.15 -5.24 -6.79
N GLU A 236 -8.06 -5.91 -7.49
CA GLU A 236 -7.73 -6.94 -8.46
C GLU A 236 -7.43 -6.29 -9.80
N VAL A 237 -6.28 -6.64 -10.37
CA VAL A 237 -5.84 -6.21 -11.70
C VAL A 237 -5.71 -7.45 -12.57
N GLU A 238 -6.52 -7.58 -13.60
CA GLU A 238 -6.48 -8.69 -14.54
C GLU A 238 -5.94 -8.22 -15.90
N LEU A 239 -4.90 -8.91 -16.39
CA LEU A 239 -4.36 -8.66 -17.72
C LEU A 239 -4.99 -9.64 -18.71
N ASP A 240 -5.84 -9.15 -19.64
CA ASP A 240 -6.51 -9.99 -20.61
C ASP A 240 -5.59 -10.40 -21.78
N GLU A 241 -6.09 -11.29 -22.65
CA GLU A 241 -5.35 -11.82 -23.83
C GLU A 241 -5.02 -10.74 -24.85
N GLU A 242 -5.78 -9.65 -24.88
CA GLU A 242 -5.58 -8.51 -25.78
C GLU A 242 -4.63 -7.47 -25.17
N GLY A 243 -4.21 -7.68 -23.92
CA GLY A 243 -3.31 -6.81 -23.17
C GLY A 243 -4.00 -5.63 -22.47
N TYR A 244 -5.33 -5.65 -22.30
CA TYR A 244 -6.04 -4.65 -21.48
C TYR A 244 -5.98 -5.00 -20.00
N LEU A 245 -5.99 -3.96 -19.15
CA LEU A 245 -6.13 -4.13 -17.70
C LEU A 245 -7.60 -3.95 -17.32
N ASN A 246 -8.14 -4.95 -16.67
CA ASN A 246 -9.46 -4.91 -16.06
C ASN A 246 -9.27 -4.76 -14.55
N LEU A 247 -9.99 -3.83 -13.93
CA LEU A 247 -9.87 -3.50 -12.51
C LEU A 247 -11.17 -3.86 -11.80
N SER A 248 -11.06 -4.49 -10.64
CA SER A 248 -12.18 -4.76 -9.74
C SER A 248 -11.76 -4.59 -8.28
N PHE A 249 -12.75 -4.29 -7.43
CA PHE A 249 -12.56 -4.20 -5.99
C PHE A 249 -13.27 -5.40 -5.36
N PRO A 250 -12.53 -6.46 -5.05
CA PRO A 250 -13.12 -7.63 -4.39
C PRO A 250 -13.55 -7.28 -2.96
N ASP A 251 -14.62 -7.91 -2.49
CA ASP A 251 -14.98 -7.82 -1.09
C ASP A 251 -13.98 -8.65 -0.26
N PRO A 252 -13.41 -8.11 0.81
CA PRO A 252 -12.56 -8.91 1.70
C PRO A 252 -13.24 -10.20 2.22
N GLU A 253 -14.56 -10.20 2.35
CA GLU A 253 -15.34 -11.39 2.77
C GLU A 253 -15.28 -12.51 1.72
N ASP A 254 -15.13 -12.22 0.43
CA ASP A 254 -15.04 -13.22 -0.65
C ASP A 254 -13.83 -14.15 -0.48
N PHE A 255 -12.72 -13.67 0.09
CA PHE A 255 -11.52 -14.46 0.34
C PHE A 255 -11.64 -15.37 1.57
N LEU A 256 -12.47 -15.01 2.54
CA LEU A 256 -12.70 -15.83 3.74
C LEU A 256 -13.58 -17.06 3.42
N GLU A 257 -14.47 -16.97 2.43
CA GLU A 257 -15.32 -18.10 2.01
C GLU A 257 -14.53 -19.14 1.23
N GLU A 258 -13.55 -18.77 0.39
CA GLU A 258 -12.71 -19.72 -0.36
C GLU A 258 -11.82 -20.56 0.58
N GLU A 259 -11.22 -19.96 1.61
CA GLU A 259 -10.43 -20.69 2.60
C GLU A 259 -11.27 -21.67 3.45
N MET A 260 -12.55 -21.35 3.69
CA MET A 260 -13.46 -22.26 4.42
C MET A 260 -13.89 -23.46 3.58
N ASP A 261 -14.10 -23.30 2.26
CA ASP A 261 -14.47 -24.38 1.36
C ASP A 261 -13.31 -25.35 1.07
N GLU A 262 -12.07 -24.87 0.99
CA GLU A 262 -10.90 -25.76 0.87
C GLU A 262 -10.66 -26.60 2.12
N ASN A 263 -10.91 -26.06 3.32
CA ASN A 263 -10.83 -26.81 4.57
C ASN A 263 -12.02 -27.77 4.80
N ALA A 264 -13.19 -27.48 4.25
CA ALA A 264 -14.36 -28.39 4.32
C ALA A 264 -14.15 -29.66 3.50
N ASN A 265 -13.39 -29.62 2.43
CA ASN A 265 -13.05 -30.79 1.61
C ASN A 265 -11.89 -31.64 2.17
N ALA A 266 -11.15 -31.16 3.17
CA ALA A 266 -10.05 -31.90 3.80
C ALA A 266 -10.51 -32.88 4.92
N TYR A 267 -11.72 -32.75 5.40
CA TYR A 267 -12.33 -33.67 6.37
C TYR A 267 -13.43 -34.49 5.70
N GLY A 268 -13.00 -35.44 4.83
CA GLY A 268 -13.87 -36.48 4.29
C GLY A 268 -14.40 -37.41 5.38
N ASP A 269 -15.70 -37.54 5.40
CA ASP A 269 -16.53 -38.59 5.97
C ASP A 269 -15.84 -39.74 6.76
N GLU A 270 -15.71 -39.57 8.07
CA GLU A 270 -15.83 -40.68 9.03
C GLU A 270 -16.57 -40.15 10.26
N VAL A 271 -17.90 -40.12 10.18
CA VAL A 271 -18.74 -39.93 11.36
C VAL A 271 -18.87 -41.30 12.05
N ASP A 272 -18.20 -41.47 13.19
CA ASP A 272 -18.39 -42.59 14.09
C ASP A 272 -19.80 -42.50 14.69
N PRO A 273 -20.66 -43.56 14.51
CA PRO A 273 -22.08 -43.48 14.90
C PRO A 273 -22.36 -43.77 16.38
N LEU A 274 -21.42 -43.53 17.29
CA LEU A 274 -21.52 -43.94 18.70
C LEU A 274 -21.48 -42.81 19.73
N LEU A 275 -21.96 -41.59 19.43
CA LEU A 275 -22.20 -40.55 20.46
C LEU A 275 -23.54 -39.85 20.24
N ALA A 276 -24.64 -40.61 20.37
CA ALA A 276 -25.95 -40.06 20.62
C ALA A 276 -26.37 -40.53 22.04
N GLU A 277 -26.02 -39.73 23.06
CA GLU A 277 -26.63 -39.83 24.38
C GLU A 277 -26.92 -38.41 24.89
N ASP A 278 -28.17 -38.21 25.19
CA ASP A 278 -28.94 -37.15 25.76
C ASP A 278 -28.22 -36.19 26.75
N ASP A 279 -28.27 -34.89 26.45
CA ASP A 279 -28.01 -33.83 27.43
C ASP A 279 -29.34 -33.19 27.89
N PRO A 280 -29.72 -33.32 29.20
CA PRO A 280 -31.01 -32.85 29.73
C PRO A 280 -30.96 -31.47 30.37
N PHE A 281 -30.27 -30.46 29.81
CA PHE A 281 -30.26 -29.10 30.35
C PHE A 281 -30.49 -28.04 29.30
N LEU A 282 -31.71 -28.01 28.75
CA LEU A 282 -32.22 -26.84 28.01
C LEU A 282 -33.63 -26.56 28.50
N GLU A 283 -33.71 -25.87 29.64
CA GLU A 283 -34.87 -25.04 30.03
C GLU A 283 -34.46 -24.08 31.16
N SER A 284 -34.36 -22.77 30.85
CA SER A 284 -34.83 -21.75 31.80
C SER A 284 -34.94 -20.37 31.07
N ASP A 285 -36.18 -20.02 30.84
CA ASP A 285 -36.64 -18.68 30.58
C ASP A 285 -36.13 -17.65 31.60
N LEU A 286 -35.60 -16.52 31.12
CA LEU A 286 -35.59 -15.29 31.90
C LEU A 286 -35.96 -14.07 30.97
N PRO A 287 -36.84 -13.17 31.46
CA PRO A 287 -37.47 -12.15 30.63
C PRO A 287 -36.62 -10.87 30.47
N LEU A 288 -36.75 -10.30 29.29
CA LEU A 288 -36.36 -8.93 28.96
C LEU A 288 -37.18 -7.93 29.83
N THR A 289 -36.49 -7.13 30.64
CA THR A 289 -36.87 -5.74 30.98
C THR A 289 -35.79 -5.09 31.84
N GLN A 290 -35.11 -4.07 31.32
CA GLN A 290 -35.06 -2.69 31.85
C GLN A 290 -33.95 -1.90 31.12
N LEU A 291 -34.41 -1.01 30.27
CA LEU A 291 -33.64 0.10 29.74
C LEU A 291 -33.26 1.05 30.89
N ALA A 292 -31.99 1.31 31.09
CA ALA A 292 -31.52 2.38 31.98
C ALA A 292 -31.19 3.62 31.14
N GLU A 293 -31.74 4.72 31.59
CA GLU A 293 -31.69 6.07 31.02
C GLU A 293 -30.27 6.66 31.07
N THR A 294 -29.87 7.33 29.98
CA THR A 294 -28.65 8.15 29.89
C THR A 294 -28.85 9.48 30.62
N PRO A 295 -27.88 9.98 31.40
CA PRO A 295 -27.94 11.33 31.98
C PRO A 295 -27.54 12.39 30.94
N LYS A 296 -28.27 13.54 31.03
CA LYS A 296 -28.01 14.75 30.23
C LYS A 296 -26.75 15.47 30.72
N PRO A 297 -26.02 16.18 29.82
CA PRO A 297 -24.89 17.02 30.24
C PRO A 297 -25.35 18.31 30.93
N GLU A 298 -24.64 18.68 32.00
CA GLU A 298 -24.79 19.94 32.73
C GLU A 298 -24.23 21.13 31.95
N GLU A 299 -24.96 22.23 31.93
CA GLU A 299 -24.56 23.53 31.40
C GLU A 299 -23.52 24.17 32.33
N GLU A 300 -22.32 24.45 31.84
CA GLU A 300 -21.37 25.32 32.55
C GLU A 300 -21.56 26.78 32.14
N ASN A 301 -21.71 27.63 33.17
CA ASN A 301 -21.86 29.07 33.11
C ASN A 301 -20.63 29.81 32.58
N GLU A 302 -20.89 30.73 31.67
CA GLU A 302 -19.95 31.82 31.32
C GLU A 302 -19.87 32.80 32.51
N ASP A 303 -18.65 32.96 33.04
CA ASP A 303 -18.30 34.12 33.88
C ASP A 303 -17.20 34.95 33.21
N GLU A 304 -17.60 36.21 32.93
CA GLU A 304 -16.77 37.35 32.51
C GLU A 304 -15.49 37.48 33.34
N LYS A 305 -14.34 37.60 32.66
CA LYS A 305 -13.19 38.30 33.20
C LYS A 305 -12.57 39.27 32.19
N THR A 306 -12.80 40.53 32.50
CA THR A 306 -12.19 41.74 31.99
C THR A 306 -10.68 41.72 31.85
N LEU A 307 -10.22 42.25 30.72
CA LEU A 307 -8.83 42.66 30.43
C LEU A 307 -8.48 43.93 31.24
N PRO A 308 -7.20 44.10 31.63
CA PRO A 308 -6.65 45.43 31.84
C PRO A 308 -5.70 45.83 30.69
N GLU A 309 -5.91 47.09 30.25
CA GLU A 309 -4.99 47.84 29.41
C GLU A 309 -3.65 48.13 30.11
N ALA A 310 -2.55 47.96 29.41
CA ALA A 310 -1.39 48.87 29.35
C ALA A 310 -0.40 48.37 28.26
#